data_471e81743f617c538147822f606ed4a5
#
_entry.id   471e81743f617c538147822f606ed4a5
#
_cell.length_a   1.000
_cell.length_b   1.000
_cell.length_c   1.000
_cell.angle_alpha   90.00
_cell.angle_beta   90.00
_cell.angle_gamma   90.00
#
_symmetry.space_group_name_H-M   'P 1'
#
loop_
_entity.id
_entity.type
_entity.pdbx_description
1 polymer ?
#
loop_
_entity_poly.entity_id
_entity_poly.type
_entity_poly.pdbx_seq_one_letter_code
_entity_poly.pdbx_strand_id
1 'polypeptide(L)'
;QLASTPHKSEQIMSMASGDLVAILKDSDATEFAKAKACQRLAVVGEPGAVPALAELLDDSQLAHYARTALEPMPSGAADQALREALGRLKGGLLVGVINSIGVRRDPLALAGLARLRQSDDEAVRDAATAAINRIRRP
;
A
#
# COMPACT_ATOMS: atom_id res chain seq x y z
N GLN A 1 -8.08 11.46 -28.61
CA GLN A 1 -7.57 11.01 -27.32
C GLN A 1 -7.90 9.53 -27.04
N LEU A 2 -6.94 8.79 -26.66
CA LEU A 2 -7.10 7.35 -26.44
C LEU A 2 -6.93 6.99 -24.97
N ALA A 3 -7.56 7.76 -24.09
CA ALA A 3 -7.39 7.59 -22.63
C ALA A 3 -7.75 6.20 -22.16
N SER A 4 -8.70 5.54 -22.82
CA SER A 4 -9.15 4.22 -22.42
C SER A 4 -8.44 3.09 -23.16
N THR A 5 -7.40 3.40 -23.95
CA THR A 5 -6.64 2.36 -24.64
C THR A 5 -5.90 1.49 -23.63
N PRO A 6 -6.13 0.16 -23.64
CA PRO A 6 -5.44 -0.69 -22.69
C PRO A 6 -3.94 -0.71 -22.94
N HIS A 7 -3.17 -0.71 -21.87
CA HIS A 7 -1.73 -0.86 -21.94
C HIS A 7 -1.34 -2.33 -21.82
N LYS A 8 -0.40 -2.75 -22.63
CA LYS A 8 0.15 -4.10 -22.54
C LYS A 8 1.10 -4.18 -21.35
N SER A 9 1.22 -5.38 -20.77
CA SER A 9 2.06 -5.61 -19.61
C SER A 9 3.50 -5.14 -19.84
N GLU A 10 4.07 -5.44 -21.00
CA GLU A 10 5.44 -5.04 -21.31
C GLU A 10 5.60 -3.53 -21.33
N GLN A 11 4.59 -2.82 -21.85
CA GLN A 11 4.64 -1.36 -21.89
C GLN A 11 4.63 -0.79 -20.48
N ILE A 12 3.75 -1.30 -19.62
CA ILE A 12 3.65 -0.83 -18.24
C ILE A 12 4.95 -1.09 -17.50
N MET A 13 5.52 -2.27 -17.68
CA MET A 13 6.73 -2.65 -16.97
C MET A 13 7.97 -1.88 -17.42
N SER A 14 7.85 -1.03 -18.44
CA SER A 14 8.95 -0.18 -18.89
C SER A 14 8.71 1.31 -18.63
N MET A 15 7.56 1.65 -18.03
CA MET A 15 7.20 3.06 -17.82
C MET A 15 7.94 3.70 -16.65
N ALA A 16 8.11 5.02 -16.73
CA ALA A 16 8.59 5.82 -15.63
C ALA A 16 7.48 6.04 -14.60
N SER A 17 7.88 6.42 -13.38
CA SER A 17 6.96 6.56 -12.24
C SER A 17 5.77 7.46 -12.54
N GLY A 18 5.98 8.61 -13.20
CA GLY A 18 4.87 9.53 -13.49
C GLY A 18 3.79 8.93 -14.39
N ASP A 19 4.21 8.15 -15.38
CA ASP A 19 3.25 7.49 -16.29
C ASP A 19 2.47 6.41 -15.57
N LEU A 20 3.11 5.71 -14.63
CA LEU A 20 2.46 4.69 -13.83
C LEU A 20 1.41 5.30 -12.89
N VAL A 21 1.73 6.44 -12.29
CA VAL A 21 0.77 7.16 -11.44
C VAL A 21 -0.44 7.57 -12.26
N ALA A 22 -0.24 8.01 -13.51
CA ALA A 22 -1.35 8.37 -14.39
C ALA A 22 -2.29 7.18 -14.62
N ILE A 23 -1.75 5.96 -14.75
CA ILE A 23 -2.59 4.76 -14.88
C ILE A 23 -3.42 4.56 -13.61
N LEU A 24 -2.83 4.72 -12.43
CA LEU A 24 -3.54 4.53 -11.17
C LEU A 24 -4.70 5.52 -11.01
N LYS A 25 -4.56 6.72 -11.56
CA LYS A 25 -5.57 7.78 -11.46
C LYS A 25 -6.61 7.71 -12.55
N ASP A 26 -6.41 6.91 -13.59
CA ASP A 26 -7.30 6.82 -14.73
C ASP A 26 -8.46 5.90 -14.38
N SER A 27 -9.67 6.49 -14.25
CA SER A 27 -10.87 5.72 -13.91
C SER A 27 -11.24 4.71 -14.99
N ASP A 28 -10.75 4.90 -16.22
CA ASP A 28 -11.02 3.97 -17.32
C ASP A 28 -9.97 2.85 -17.43
N ALA A 29 -8.89 2.94 -16.68
CA ALA A 29 -7.87 1.88 -16.69
C ALA A 29 -8.42 0.62 -16.03
N THR A 30 -8.02 -0.55 -16.57
CA THR A 30 -8.47 -1.83 -16.03
C THR A 30 -7.76 -2.12 -14.71
N GLU A 31 -8.36 -3.03 -13.92
CA GLU A 31 -7.70 -3.53 -12.72
C GLU A 31 -6.36 -4.16 -13.05
N PHE A 32 -6.29 -4.90 -14.17
CA PHE A 32 -5.04 -5.51 -14.61
C PHE A 32 -3.97 -4.45 -14.82
N ALA A 33 -4.30 -3.36 -15.54
CA ALA A 33 -3.34 -2.29 -15.79
C ALA A 33 -2.89 -1.63 -14.49
N LYS A 34 -3.81 -1.38 -13.57
CA LYS A 34 -3.47 -0.78 -12.29
C LYS A 34 -2.62 -1.71 -11.44
N ALA A 35 -2.92 -3.02 -11.43
CA ALA A 35 -2.09 -4.00 -10.72
C ALA A 35 -0.67 -4.03 -11.27
N LYS A 36 -0.53 -4.01 -12.59
CA LYS A 36 0.79 -3.98 -13.22
C LYS A 36 1.54 -2.69 -12.92
N ALA A 37 0.83 -1.55 -12.91
CA ALA A 37 1.43 -0.28 -12.55
C ALA A 37 1.98 -0.33 -11.12
N CYS A 38 1.23 -0.93 -10.19
CA CYS A 38 1.71 -1.11 -8.81
C CYS A 38 2.95 -2.00 -8.76
N GLN A 39 2.96 -3.09 -9.52
CA GLN A 39 4.12 -3.99 -9.56
C GLN A 39 5.37 -3.26 -10.04
N ARG A 40 5.24 -2.43 -11.06
CA ARG A 40 6.38 -1.66 -11.55
C ARG A 40 6.80 -0.59 -10.56
N LEU A 41 5.83 0.07 -9.90
CA LEU A 41 6.13 1.08 -8.89
C LEU A 41 6.88 0.48 -7.69
N ALA A 42 6.73 -0.80 -7.44
CA ALA A 42 7.53 -1.47 -6.40
C ALA A 42 9.02 -1.40 -6.70
N VAL A 43 9.39 -1.24 -7.96
CA VAL A 43 10.78 -1.20 -8.41
C VAL A 43 11.26 0.24 -8.64
N VAL A 44 10.41 1.07 -9.29
CA VAL A 44 10.82 2.42 -9.72
C VAL A 44 10.06 3.53 -9.03
N GLY A 45 9.23 3.20 -8.04
CA GLY A 45 8.41 4.19 -7.38
C GLY A 45 9.21 5.25 -6.65
N GLU A 46 8.70 6.47 -6.70
CA GLU A 46 9.25 7.62 -6.01
C GLU A 46 8.21 8.15 -5.04
N PRO A 47 8.61 8.98 -4.06
CA PRO A 47 7.64 9.48 -3.05
C PRO A 47 6.40 10.13 -3.65
N GLY A 48 6.52 10.71 -4.84
CA GLY A 48 5.37 11.31 -5.53
C GLY A 48 4.27 10.31 -5.90
N ALA A 49 4.57 9.01 -5.94
CA ALA A 49 3.58 7.99 -6.21
C ALA A 49 2.74 7.61 -4.98
N VAL A 50 3.18 8.00 -3.78
CA VAL A 50 2.52 7.58 -2.53
C VAL A 50 1.05 7.98 -2.46
N PRO A 51 0.65 9.22 -2.81
CA PRO A 51 -0.78 9.56 -2.72
C PRO A 51 -1.68 8.67 -3.57
N ALA A 52 -1.26 8.37 -4.81
CA ALA A 52 -2.06 7.52 -5.68
C ALA A 52 -2.13 6.08 -5.17
N LEU A 53 -1.02 5.56 -4.63
CA LEU A 53 -1.01 4.24 -4.04
C LEU A 53 -1.86 4.19 -2.77
N ALA A 54 -1.80 5.24 -1.96
CA ALA A 54 -2.56 5.29 -0.71
C ALA A 54 -4.07 5.23 -0.95
N GLU A 55 -4.55 5.83 -2.04
CA GLU A 55 -5.97 5.76 -2.39
C GLU A 55 -6.42 4.33 -2.68
N LEU A 56 -5.51 3.49 -3.14
CA LEU A 56 -5.85 2.10 -3.46
C LEU A 56 -5.87 1.19 -2.23
N LEU A 57 -5.44 1.68 -1.08
CA LEU A 57 -5.46 0.87 0.15
C LEU A 57 -6.88 0.52 0.59
N ASP A 58 -7.88 1.27 0.14
CA ASP A 58 -9.29 1.02 0.43
C ASP A 58 -9.95 0.09 -0.59
N ASP A 59 -9.27 -0.22 -1.68
CA ASP A 59 -9.82 -1.00 -2.77
C ASP A 59 -9.54 -2.49 -2.52
N SER A 60 -10.60 -3.29 -2.34
CA SER A 60 -10.45 -4.69 -1.97
C SER A 60 -9.70 -5.51 -3.03
N GLN A 61 -9.71 -5.08 -4.30
CA GLN A 61 -9.03 -5.79 -5.38
C GLN A 61 -7.58 -5.36 -5.55
N LEU A 62 -7.27 -4.11 -5.24
CA LEU A 62 -5.96 -3.53 -5.54
C LEU A 62 -5.11 -3.23 -4.31
N ALA A 63 -5.69 -3.31 -3.11
CA ALA A 63 -4.97 -2.97 -1.88
C ALA A 63 -3.67 -3.75 -1.72
N HIS A 64 -3.70 -5.05 -2.02
CA HIS A 64 -2.50 -5.89 -1.91
C HIS A 64 -1.37 -5.37 -2.81
N TYR A 65 -1.72 -5.00 -4.04
CA TYR A 65 -0.71 -4.48 -4.98
C TYR A 65 -0.17 -3.13 -4.53
N ALA A 66 -1.06 -2.27 -4.01
CA ALA A 66 -0.62 -0.97 -3.49
C ALA A 66 0.35 -1.14 -2.32
N ARG A 67 0.05 -2.06 -1.40
CA ARG A 67 0.95 -2.32 -0.28
C ARG A 67 2.28 -2.88 -0.74
N THR A 68 2.27 -3.76 -1.74
CA THR A 68 3.50 -4.33 -2.30
C THR A 68 4.40 -3.23 -2.87
N ALA A 69 3.79 -2.18 -3.44
CA ALA A 69 4.55 -1.04 -3.95
C ALA A 69 5.07 -0.13 -2.83
N LEU A 70 4.28 0.03 -1.76
CA LEU A 70 4.68 0.91 -0.66
C LEU A 70 5.75 0.28 0.25
N GLU A 71 5.72 -1.05 0.41
CA GLU A 71 6.62 -1.72 1.34
C GLU A 71 8.10 -1.48 1.08
N PRO A 72 8.60 -1.60 -0.16
CA PRO A 72 10.03 -1.40 -0.41
C PRO A 72 10.42 0.07 -0.59
N MET A 73 9.48 0.99 -0.61
CA MET A 73 9.75 2.38 -0.95
C MET A 73 10.54 3.06 0.17
N PRO A 74 11.76 3.57 -0.11
CA PRO A 74 12.59 4.17 0.95
C PRO A 74 12.18 5.61 1.24
N SER A 75 10.95 5.80 1.72
CA SER A 75 10.40 7.13 1.96
C SER A 75 9.52 7.13 3.20
N GLY A 76 9.69 8.10 4.07
CA GLY A 76 8.80 8.29 5.21
C GLY A 76 7.37 8.58 4.80
N ALA A 77 7.14 9.06 3.57
CA ALA A 77 5.79 9.27 3.08
C ALA A 77 5.02 7.95 2.99
N ALA A 78 5.69 6.86 2.63
CA ALA A 78 5.05 5.54 2.60
C ALA A 78 4.64 5.11 4.02
N ASP A 79 5.52 5.32 5.00
CA ASP A 79 5.18 5.02 6.40
C ASP A 79 3.98 5.84 6.86
N GLN A 80 3.96 7.12 6.55
CA GLN A 80 2.87 8.01 6.95
C GLN A 80 1.55 7.58 6.33
N ALA A 81 1.55 7.21 5.06
CA ALA A 81 0.33 6.77 4.39
C ALA A 81 -0.23 5.51 5.04
N LEU A 82 0.64 4.56 5.40
CA LEU A 82 0.20 3.34 6.06
C LEU A 82 -0.31 3.62 7.47
N ARG A 83 0.34 4.50 8.23
CA ARG A 83 -0.14 4.87 9.56
C ARG A 83 -1.52 5.53 9.50
N GLU A 84 -1.73 6.41 8.53
CA GLU A 84 -3.04 7.06 8.39
C GLU A 84 -4.14 6.05 8.09
N ALA A 85 -3.81 5.01 7.33
CA ALA A 85 -4.78 3.98 7.01
C ALA A 85 -5.19 3.16 8.23
N LEU A 86 -4.38 3.10 9.28
CA LEU A 86 -4.74 2.40 10.51
C LEU A 86 -6.02 2.96 11.13
N GLY A 87 -6.28 4.23 10.97
CA GLY A 87 -7.43 4.89 11.60
C GLY A 87 -8.72 4.79 10.81
N ARG A 88 -8.68 4.32 9.58
CA ARG A 88 -9.88 4.32 8.74
C ARG A 88 -10.25 2.97 8.15
N LEU A 89 -9.32 2.02 8.05
CA LEU A 89 -9.59 0.71 7.46
C LEU A 89 -10.06 -0.27 8.51
N LYS A 90 -10.69 -1.35 8.07
CA LYS A 90 -11.22 -2.41 8.94
C LYS A 90 -11.01 -3.76 8.29
N GLY A 91 -11.14 -4.81 9.09
CA GLY A 91 -11.12 -6.18 8.59
C GLY A 91 -9.83 -6.53 7.85
N GLY A 92 -9.97 -7.25 6.73
CA GLY A 92 -8.83 -7.72 5.97
C GLY A 92 -7.95 -6.60 5.42
N LEU A 93 -8.56 -5.47 5.03
CA LEU A 93 -7.78 -4.33 4.55
C LEU A 93 -6.89 -3.75 5.67
N LEU A 94 -7.43 -3.68 6.88
CA LEU A 94 -6.66 -3.22 8.03
C LEU A 94 -5.54 -4.18 8.38
N VAL A 95 -5.83 -5.49 8.39
CA VAL A 95 -4.81 -6.51 8.66
C VAL A 95 -3.65 -6.37 7.67
N GLY A 96 -3.96 -6.17 6.39
CA GLY A 96 -2.93 -6.00 5.37
C GLY A 96 -2.03 -4.79 5.65
N VAL A 97 -2.62 -3.65 6.02
CA VAL A 97 -1.84 -2.45 6.34
C VAL A 97 -0.98 -2.67 7.58
N ILE A 98 -1.53 -3.33 8.60
CA ILE A 98 -0.75 -3.66 9.80
C ILE A 98 0.47 -4.50 9.42
N ASN A 99 0.27 -5.50 8.57
CA ASN A 99 1.37 -6.37 8.14
C ASN A 99 2.44 -5.57 7.38
N SER A 100 2.04 -4.67 6.51
CA SER A 100 2.98 -3.83 5.76
C SER A 100 3.78 -2.92 6.69
N ILE A 101 3.14 -2.37 7.72
CA ILE A 101 3.81 -1.56 8.73
C ILE A 101 4.86 -2.39 9.46
N GLY A 102 4.53 -3.64 9.78
CA GLY A 102 5.49 -4.55 10.41
C GLY A 102 6.69 -4.83 9.51
N VAL A 103 6.45 -5.05 8.22
CA VAL A 103 7.52 -5.26 7.24
C VAL A 103 8.46 -4.06 7.20
N ARG A 104 7.91 -2.85 7.22
CA ARG A 104 8.70 -1.62 7.19
C ARG A 104 9.32 -1.28 8.55
N ARG A 105 8.86 -1.93 9.62
CA ARG A 105 9.38 -1.73 10.98
C ARG A 105 9.33 -0.26 11.41
N ASP A 106 8.20 0.39 11.16
CA ASP A 106 8.01 1.80 11.47
C ASP A 106 7.74 2.00 12.96
N PRO A 107 8.70 2.53 13.74
CA PRO A 107 8.51 2.67 15.19
C PRO A 107 7.45 3.74 15.53
N LEU A 108 7.16 4.65 14.62
CA LEU A 108 6.14 5.68 14.87
C LEU A 108 4.74 5.08 14.86
N ALA A 109 4.58 3.84 14.37
CA ALA A 109 3.28 3.16 14.38
C ALA A 109 3.00 2.43 15.69
N LEU A 110 3.95 2.34 16.61
CA LEU A 110 3.79 1.51 17.82
C LEU A 110 2.58 1.91 18.67
N ALA A 111 2.33 3.20 18.85
CA ALA A 111 1.19 3.65 19.66
C ALA A 111 -0.14 3.26 19.00
N GLY A 112 -0.25 3.43 17.67
CA GLY A 112 -1.46 3.04 16.95
C GLY A 112 -1.68 1.55 16.98
N LEU A 113 -0.61 0.77 16.81
CA LEU A 113 -0.70 -0.69 16.87
C LEU A 113 -1.08 -1.18 18.26
N ALA A 114 -0.57 -0.53 19.31
CA ALA A 114 -0.92 -0.90 20.68
C ALA A 114 -2.42 -0.75 20.92
N ARG A 115 -3.03 0.32 20.38
CA ARG A 115 -4.48 0.50 20.50
C ARG A 115 -5.24 -0.61 19.78
N LEU A 116 -4.73 -1.08 18.63
CA LEU A 116 -5.40 -2.13 17.85
C LEU A 116 -5.33 -3.49 18.52
N ARG A 117 -4.45 -3.68 19.50
CA ARG A 117 -4.45 -4.90 20.31
C ARG A 117 -5.72 -5.02 21.16
N GLN A 118 -6.49 -3.94 21.27
CA GLN A 118 -7.77 -3.93 21.98
C GLN A 118 -8.96 -4.10 21.03
N SER A 119 -8.73 -4.35 19.77
CA SER A 119 -9.79 -4.48 18.77
C SER A 119 -10.70 -5.69 19.08
N ASP A 120 -11.97 -5.57 18.71
CA ASP A 120 -12.91 -6.69 18.78
C ASP A 120 -12.60 -7.76 17.74
N ASP A 121 -11.87 -7.42 16.69
CA ASP A 121 -11.51 -8.33 15.60
C ASP A 121 -10.23 -9.08 15.97
N GLU A 122 -10.33 -10.39 16.14
CA GLU A 122 -9.19 -11.21 16.55
C GLU A 122 -8.04 -11.13 15.56
N ALA A 123 -8.35 -11.14 14.24
CA ALA A 123 -7.30 -11.06 13.23
C ALA A 123 -6.53 -9.73 13.32
N VAL A 124 -7.24 -8.65 13.64
CA VAL A 124 -6.61 -7.34 13.82
C VAL A 124 -5.71 -7.36 15.07
N ARG A 125 -6.21 -7.93 16.19
CA ARG A 125 -5.41 -8.03 17.42
C ARG A 125 -4.12 -8.81 17.17
N ASP A 126 -4.23 -9.94 16.50
CA ASP A 126 -3.09 -10.82 16.25
C ASP A 126 -2.07 -10.15 15.32
N ALA A 127 -2.56 -9.48 14.27
CA ALA A 127 -1.69 -8.77 13.35
C ALA A 127 -0.95 -7.64 14.05
N ALA A 128 -1.66 -6.89 14.91
CA ALA A 128 -1.03 -5.79 15.67
C ALA A 128 0.06 -6.30 16.58
N THR A 129 -0.19 -7.39 17.29
CA THR A 129 0.82 -8.01 18.18
C THR A 129 2.04 -8.44 17.38
N ALA A 130 1.84 -9.10 16.24
CA ALA A 130 2.94 -9.56 15.40
C ALA A 130 3.76 -8.39 14.86
N ALA A 131 3.08 -7.33 14.42
CA ALA A 131 3.77 -6.15 13.90
C ALA A 131 4.60 -5.45 14.97
N ILE A 132 4.04 -5.30 16.19
CA ILE A 132 4.77 -4.70 17.31
C ILE A 132 6.04 -5.52 17.60
N ASN A 133 5.91 -6.84 17.67
CA ASN A 133 7.05 -7.69 17.94
C ASN A 133 8.12 -7.57 16.85
N ARG A 134 7.69 -7.46 15.60
CA ARG A 134 8.62 -7.32 14.48
C ARG A 134 9.35 -5.98 14.52
N ILE A 135 8.64 -4.90 14.85
CA ILE A 135 9.25 -3.56 14.94
C ILE A 135 10.28 -3.51 16.07
N ARG A 136 9.97 -4.15 17.21
CA ARG A 136 10.84 -4.13 18.39
C ARG A 136 12.01 -5.10 18.31
N ARG A 137 11.98 -6.03 17.36
CA ARG A 137 13.05 -7.03 17.24
C ARG A 137 14.35 -6.34 16.81
N PRO A 138 15.49 -6.67 17.45
CA PRO A 138 16.80 -6.11 17.06
C PRO A 138 17.21 -6.45 15.65
#